data_2701a2db576d15b9770443c28bf8baa0
#
_entry.id   2701a2db576d15b9770443c28bf8baa0
#
_cell.length_a   1.000
_cell.length_b   1.000
_cell.length_c   1.000
_cell.angle_alpha   90.00
_cell.angle_beta   90.00
_cell.angle_gamma   90.00
#
_symmetry.space_group_name_H-M   'P 1'
#
loop_
_entity.id
_entity.type
_entity.pdbx_description
1 polymer ?
#
loop_
_entity_poly.entity_id
_entity_poly.type
_entity_poly.pdbx_seq_one_letter_code
_entity_poly.pdbx_strand_id
1 'polypeptide(L)'
;ELLTEDLPFNPMNHYSFSKMVTEILSRQYVDDLDIHIVRPFNIVGVGQNSQFLIPKLVEHFARKEPQIKLGNLDAVRDYVSVKFCAQVMLKLALSEKPKPRIVNICSGVGHSCRQVIELLEEMTGHQLEILSSKEFSRRNEVWSLVGSTDRLDQITDGTKTEPFRSVLETMLENVGQ
;
A
#
# COMPACT_ATOMS: atom_id res chain seq x y z
N GLU A 1 -12.76 -11.10 0.18
CA GLU A 1 -13.55 -10.21 -0.69
C GLU A 1 -12.76 -8.94 -0.95
N LEU A 2 -12.70 -8.45 -2.21
CA LEU A 2 -11.97 -7.23 -2.58
C LEU A 2 -12.73 -5.99 -2.09
N LEU A 3 -11.99 -5.00 -1.59
CA LEU A 3 -12.56 -3.75 -1.10
C LEU A 3 -12.84 -2.81 -2.27
N THR A 4 -14.12 -2.49 -2.49
CA THR A 4 -14.56 -1.51 -3.49
C THR A 4 -14.70 -0.12 -2.88
N GLU A 5 -14.79 0.90 -3.71
CA GLU A 5 -14.98 2.30 -3.29
C GLU A 5 -16.37 2.57 -2.71
N ASP A 6 -17.33 1.69 -2.96
CA ASP A 6 -18.73 1.83 -2.52
C ASP A 6 -18.99 1.26 -1.12
N LEU A 7 -17.98 0.61 -0.52
CA LEU A 7 -18.09 0.14 0.84
C LEU A 7 -18.25 1.30 1.84
N PRO A 8 -19.09 1.14 2.88
CA PRO A 8 -19.27 2.15 3.90
C PRO A 8 -17.97 2.41 4.67
N PHE A 9 -17.81 3.65 5.13
CA PHE A 9 -16.69 3.99 5.99
C PHE A 9 -16.76 3.22 7.32
N ASN A 10 -15.62 2.71 7.74
CA ASN A 10 -15.44 2.07 9.05
C ASN A 10 -14.10 2.50 9.67
N PRO A 11 -13.97 3.76 10.13
CA PRO A 11 -12.73 4.26 10.69
C PRO A 11 -12.46 3.64 12.06
N MET A 12 -11.30 2.96 12.21
CA MET A 12 -10.92 2.24 13.42
C MET A 12 -9.96 3.03 14.33
N ASN A 13 -9.50 4.20 13.90
CA ASN A 13 -8.57 5.03 14.64
C ASN A 13 -8.66 6.50 14.19
N HIS A 14 -7.99 7.40 14.93
CA HIS A 14 -8.02 8.85 14.65
C HIS A 14 -7.51 9.21 13.25
N TYR A 15 -6.51 8.50 12.74
CA TYR A 15 -5.99 8.72 11.38
C TYR A 15 -7.06 8.38 10.33
N SER A 16 -7.65 7.19 10.38
CA SER A 16 -8.69 6.80 9.42
C SER A 16 -9.92 7.69 9.53
N PHE A 17 -10.28 8.12 10.75
CA PHE A 17 -11.35 9.09 10.95
C PHE A 17 -11.03 10.44 10.30
N SER A 18 -9.82 10.98 10.46
CA SER A 18 -9.43 12.25 9.85
C SER A 18 -9.48 12.18 8.31
N LYS A 19 -9.07 11.05 7.72
CA LYS A 19 -9.15 10.84 6.27
C LYS A 19 -10.59 10.76 5.75
N MET A 20 -11.47 10.09 6.49
CA MET A 20 -12.91 10.07 6.20
C MET A 20 -13.48 11.49 6.22
N VAL A 21 -13.19 12.27 7.25
CA VAL A 21 -13.67 13.67 7.36
C VAL A 21 -13.18 14.51 6.19
N THR A 22 -11.88 14.38 5.81
CA THR A 22 -11.32 15.09 4.65
C THR A 22 -12.10 14.75 3.38
N GLU A 23 -12.41 13.47 3.15
CA GLU A 23 -13.17 13.04 1.97
C GLU A 23 -14.60 13.59 1.98
N ILE A 24 -15.29 13.56 3.12
CA ILE A 24 -16.65 14.11 3.26
C ILE A 24 -16.67 15.62 3.00
N LEU A 25 -15.70 16.35 3.56
CA LEU A 25 -15.60 17.81 3.34
C LEU A 25 -15.29 18.14 1.89
N SER A 26 -14.41 17.39 1.23
CA SER A 26 -14.07 17.62 -0.19
C SER A 26 -15.30 17.54 -1.11
N ARG A 27 -16.26 16.67 -0.77
CA ARG A 27 -17.50 16.51 -1.55
C ARG A 27 -18.38 17.76 -1.56
N GLN A 28 -18.22 18.69 -0.61
CA GLN A 28 -18.97 19.94 -0.57
C GLN A 28 -18.52 20.94 -1.65
N TYR A 29 -17.36 20.72 -2.26
CA TYR A 29 -16.76 21.62 -3.26
C TYR A 29 -16.81 21.06 -4.68
N VAL A 30 -17.54 19.95 -4.92
CA VAL A 30 -17.56 19.30 -6.24
C VAL A 30 -18.30 20.09 -7.33
N ASP A 31 -19.12 21.07 -6.94
CA ASP A 31 -19.81 21.95 -7.86
C ASP A 31 -18.91 23.13 -8.30
N ASP A 32 -17.93 23.49 -7.49
CA ASP A 32 -16.99 24.58 -7.75
C ASP A 32 -15.64 24.09 -8.30
N LEU A 33 -15.25 22.84 -7.98
CA LEU A 33 -13.95 22.26 -8.29
C LEU A 33 -14.08 20.85 -8.88
N ASP A 34 -13.25 20.53 -9.85
CA ASP A 34 -13.14 19.15 -10.36
C ASP A 34 -12.30 18.29 -9.41
N ILE A 35 -12.95 17.72 -8.39
CA ILE A 35 -12.30 16.96 -7.32
C ILE A 35 -12.34 15.47 -7.64
N HIS A 36 -11.16 14.86 -7.63
CA HIS A 36 -10.98 13.41 -7.63
C HIS A 36 -10.38 12.94 -6.29
N ILE A 37 -11.02 11.99 -5.66
CA ILE A 37 -10.61 11.39 -4.40
C ILE A 37 -9.88 10.09 -4.72
N VAL A 38 -8.63 10.00 -4.31
CA VAL A 38 -7.85 8.78 -4.44
C VAL A 38 -7.65 8.13 -3.07
N ARG A 39 -7.81 6.82 -3.02
CA ARG A 39 -7.61 5.98 -1.82
C ARG A 39 -6.46 5.01 -2.07
N PRO A 40 -5.21 5.45 -1.90
CA PRO A 40 -4.07 4.55 -2.06
C PRO A 40 -4.09 3.47 -0.98
N PHE A 41 -3.82 2.22 -1.38
CA PHE A 41 -3.54 1.13 -0.44
C PHE A 41 -2.13 1.30 0.13
N ASN A 42 -1.43 0.25 0.51
CA ASN A 42 -0.13 0.44 1.19
C ASN A 42 0.94 0.84 0.16
N ILE A 43 1.25 2.12 0.10
CA ILE A 43 2.29 2.64 -0.81
C ILE A 43 3.66 2.16 -0.31
N VAL A 44 4.48 1.70 -1.25
CA VAL A 44 5.87 1.27 -1.00
C VAL A 44 6.82 1.82 -2.06
N GLY A 45 8.07 2.05 -1.68
CA GLY A 45 9.10 2.52 -2.61
C GLY A 45 10.37 2.97 -1.93
N VAL A 46 11.38 3.27 -2.75
CA VAL A 46 12.68 3.80 -2.31
C VAL A 46 12.50 5.09 -1.53
N GLY A 47 13.28 5.29 -0.48
CA GLY A 47 13.24 6.48 0.38
C GLY A 47 12.13 6.48 1.43
N GLN A 48 11.32 5.42 1.52
CA GLN A 48 10.32 5.30 2.57
C GLN A 48 10.97 5.05 3.94
N ASN A 49 10.43 5.68 4.98
CA ASN A 49 10.96 5.57 6.34
C ASN A 49 10.93 4.12 6.86
N SER A 50 12.05 3.65 7.41
CA SER A 50 12.25 2.29 7.97
C SER A 50 11.40 1.97 9.21
N GLN A 51 10.62 2.91 9.72
CA GLN A 51 9.58 2.61 10.73
C GLN A 51 8.39 1.85 10.15
N PHE A 52 8.18 1.90 8.83
CA PHE A 52 7.16 1.09 8.15
C PHE A 52 7.67 -0.34 7.90
N LEU A 53 6.72 -1.28 7.81
CA LEU A 53 7.03 -2.71 7.73
C LEU A 53 7.94 -3.07 6.54
N ILE A 54 7.57 -2.67 5.33
CA ILE A 54 8.30 -3.09 4.12
C ILE A 54 9.72 -2.52 4.09
N PRO A 55 9.96 -1.21 4.23
CA PRO A 55 11.32 -0.69 4.26
C PRO A 55 12.15 -1.25 5.44
N LYS A 56 11.51 -1.51 6.60
CA LYS A 56 12.19 -2.17 7.73
C LYS A 56 12.67 -3.57 7.34
N LEU A 57 11.84 -4.39 6.70
CA LEU A 57 12.23 -5.71 6.23
C LEU A 57 13.36 -5.62 5.20
N VAL A 58 13.19 -4.78 4.18
CA VAL A 58 14.20 -4.58 3.12
C VAL A 58 15.56 -4.19 3.72
N GLU A 59 15.58 -3.27 4.69
CA GLU A 59 16.81 -2.84 5.35
C GLU A 59 17.48 -3.98 6.15
N HIS A 60 16.70 -4.80 6.90
CA HIS A 60 17.22 -5.95 7.63
C HIS A 60 17.82 -6.99 6.69
N PHE A 61 17.16 -7.31 5.60
CA PHE A 61 17.67 -8.26 4.60
C PHE A 61 18.92 -7.74 3.89
N ALA A 62 18.92 -6.47 3.48
CA ALA A 62 20.09 -5.86 2.82
C ALA A 62 21.32 -5.81 3.72
N ARG A 63 21.13 -5.54 5.01
CA ARG A 63 22.21 -5.53 6.02
C ARG A 63 22.56 -6.91 6.56
N LYS A 64 21.86 -7.96 6.16
CA LYS A 64 22.01 -9.32 6.68
C LYS A 64 21.92 -9.38 8.21
N GLU A 65 20.97 -8.62 8.77
CA GLU A 65 20.69 -8.67 10.21
C GLU A 65 20.25 -10.09 10.61
N PRO A 66 20.66 -10.63 11.76
CA PRO A 66 20.35 -12.01 12.12
C PRO A 66 18.91 -12.22 12.56
N GLN A 67 18.23 -11.17 13.06
CA GLN A 67 16.90 -11.30 13.65
C GLN A 67 16.07 -10.02 13.51
N ILE A 68 14.75 -10.16 13.55
CA ILE A 68 13.81 -9.05 13.54
C ILE A 68 12.64 -9.29 14.50
N LYS A 69 12.20 -8.22 15.19
CA LYS A 69 10.97 -8.28 16.01
C LYS A 69 9.77 -7.82 15.18
N LEU A 70 8.78 -8.70 15.04
CA LEU A 70 7.55 -8.47 14.30
C LEU A 70 6.31 -8.86 15.11
N GLY A 71 5.17 -8.30 14.74
CA GLY A 71 3.86 -8.65 15.29
C GLY A 71 3.18 -9.75 14.47
N ASN A 72 1.97 -9.44 13.96
CA ASN A 72 1.19 -10.37 13.16
C ASN A 72 1.79 -10.56 11.76
N LEU A 73 2.14 -11.81 11.43
CA LEU A 73 2.74 -12.18 10.14
C LEU A 73 1.72 -12.54 9.06
N ASP A 74 0.47 -12.80 9.45
CA ASP A 74 -0.53 -13.42 8.58
C ASP A 74 -1.56 -12.40 8.05
N ALA A 75 -1.54 -11.16 8.57
CA ALA A 75 -2.36 -10.08 8.04
C ALA A 75 -1.96 -9.72 6.61
N VAL A 76 -2.94 -9.73 5.70
CA VAL A 76 -2.73 -9.53 4.26
C VAL A 76 -2.92 -8.07 3.90
N ARG A 77 -2.01 -7.53 3.11
CA ARG A 77 -2.01 -6.14 2.62
C ARG A 77 -1.76 -6.10 1.12
N ASP A 78 -2.46 -5.19 0.46
CA ASP A 78 -2.20 -4.82 -0.93
C ASP A 78 -1.13 -3.73 -0.95
N TYR A 79 -0.04 -3.98 -1.65
CA TYR A 79 1.08 -3.05 -1.79
C TYR A 79 1.13 -2.51 -3.21
N VAL A 80 1.30 -1.20 -3.33
CA VAL A 80 1.37 -0.50 -4.61
C VAL A 80 2.58 0.43 -4.64
N SER A 81 3.27 0.49 -5.79
CA SER A 81 4.47 1.33 -5.89
C SER A 81 4.12 2.82 -5.83
N VAL A 82 4.99 3.59 -5.18
CA VAL A 82 4.87 5.06 -5.14
C VAL A 82 4.88 5.68 -6.54
N LYS A 83 5.67 5.10 -7.46
CA LYS A 83 5.74 5.52 -8.86
C LYS A 83 4.39 5.35 -9.56
N PHE A 84 3.76 4.19 -9.42
CA PHE A 84 2.44 3.94 -10.00
C PHE A 84 1.38 4.86 -9.39
N CYS A 85 1.39 5.07 -8.06
CA CYS A 85 0.50 6.03 -7.42
C CYS A 85 0.63 7.44 -8.03
N ALA A 86 1.86 7.93 -8.21
CA ALA A 86 2.11 9.24 -8.82
C ALA A 86 1.62 9.30 -10.26
N GLN A 87 1.83 8.24 -11.05
CA GLN A 87 1.35 8.16 -12.44
C GLN A 87 -0.19 8.21 -12.52
N VAL A 88 -0.89 7.48 -11.65
CA VAL A 88 -2.35 7.50 -11.59
C VAL A 88 -2.87 8.88 -11.21
N MET A 89 -2.29 9.51 -10.19
CA MET A 89 -2.67 10.86 -9.75
C MET A 89 -2.46 11.88 -10.87
N LEU A 90 -1.32 11.82 -11.57
CA LEU A 90 -1.04 12.69 -12.71
C LEU A 90 -2.02 12.47 -13.86
N LYS A 91 -2.33 11.21 -14.17
CA LYS A 91 -3.29 10.86 -15.23
C LYS A 91 -4.70 11.32 -14.91
N LEU A 92 -5.11 11.29 -13.65
CA LEU A 92 -6.38 11.88 -13.19
C LEU A 92 -6.39 13.40 -13.35
N ALA A 93 -5.34 14.08 -12.88
CA ALA A 93 -5.26 15.54 -12.91
C ALA A 93 -5.21 16.13 -14.32
N LEU A 94 -4.65 15.40 -15.29
CA LEU A 94 -4.50 15.86 -16.68
C LEU A 94 -5.60 15.32 -17.62
N SER A 95 -6.56 14.56 -17.13
CA SER A 95 -7.56 13.93 -17.98
C SER A 95 -8.71 14.88 -18.31
N GLU A 96 -8.95 15.09 -19.59
CA GLU A 96 -10.14 15.79 -20.11
C GLU A 96 -11.39 14.90 -20.23
N LYS A 97 -11.21 13.57 -20.08
CA LYS A 97 -12.31 12.61 -20.18
C LYS A 97 -13.00 12.45 -18.83
N PRO A 98 -14.32 12.17 -18.80
CA PRO A 98 -14.99 11.79 -17.55
C PRO A 98 -14.30 10.64 -16.86
N LYS A 99 -14.03 10.78 -15.56
CA LYS A 99 -13.36 9.78 -14.74
C LYS A 99 -14.17 9.51 -13.47
N PRO A 100 -14.01 8.32 -12.87
CA PRO A 100 -14.57 8.07 -11.54
C PRO A 100 -14.11 9.12 -10.54
N ARG A 101 -15.04 9.63 -9.75
CA ARG A 101 -14.73 10.66 -8.72
C ARG A 101 -13.97 10.09 -7.52
N ILE A 102 -14.12 8.80 -7.25
CA ILE A 102 -13.45 8.11 -6.14
C ILE A 102 -12.82 6.85 -6.70
N VAL A 103 -11.52 6.67 -6.43
CA VAL A 103 -10.72 5.55 -6.99
C VAL A 103 -9.77 4.98 -5.95
N ASN A 104 -9.81 3.67 -5.77
CA ASN A 104 -8.78 2.93 -5.07
C ASN A 104 -7.52 2.84 -5.95
N ILE A 105 -6.37 3.18 -5.41
CA ILE A 105 -5.08 2.89 -6.04
C ILE A 105 -4.48 1.67 -5.35
N CYS A 106 -4.61 0.51 -6.00
CA CYS A 106 -4.26 -0.80 -5.47
C CYS A 106 -3.71 -1.71 -6.58
N SER A 107 -3.13 -2.83 -6.19
CA SER A 107 -2.66 -3.85 -7.13
C SER A 107 -3.71 -4.93 -7.41
N GLY A 108 -4.66 -5.11 -6.50
CA GLY A 108 -5.61 -6.22 -6.47
C GLY A 108 -5.01 -7.53 -5.95
N VAL A 109 -3.74 -7.50 -5.52
CA VAL A 109 -3.01 -8.67 -5.01
C VAL A 109 -2.57 -8.42 -3.56
N GLY A 110 -2.94 -9.33 -2.67
CA GLY A 110 -2.57 -9.25 -1.27
C GLY A 110 -1.35 -10.08 -0.95
N HIS A 111 -0.47 -9.55 -0.08
CA HIS A 111 0.67 -10.27 0.48
C HIS A 111 0.63 -10.20 2.00
N SER A 112 0.82 -11.35 2.67
CA SER A 112 1.08 -11.39 4.10
C SER A 112 2.53 -11.00 4.41
N CYS A 113 2.80 -10.60 5.66
CA CYS A 113 4.17 -10.32 6.07
C CYS A 113 5.07 -11.56 5.90
N ARG A 114 4.54 -12.76 6.13
CA ARG A 114 5.23 -14.03 5.90
C ARG A 114 5.66 -14.18 4.44
N GLN A 115 4.75 -13.97 3.49
CA GLN A 115 5.07 -14.05 2.06
C GLN A 115 6.10 -12.99 1.63
N VAL A 116 6.06 -11.80 2.23
CA VAL A 116 7.10 -10.78 1.95
C VAL A 116 8.47 -11.24 2.43
N ILE A 117 8.56 -11.87 3.61
CA ILE A 117 9.80 -12.42 4.14
C ILE A 117 10.33 -13.53 3.22
N GLU A 118 9.48 -14.47 2.82
CA GLU A 118 9.82 -15.55 1.88
C GLU A 118 10.39 -15.01 0.56
N LEU A 119 9.77 -13.97 0.01
CA LEU A 119 10.27 -13.28 -1.19
C LEU A 119 11.67 -12.68 -0.96
N LEU A 120 11.89 -12.01 0.16
CA LEU A 120 13.17 -11.39 0.48
C LEU A 120 14.25 -12.43 0.78
N GLU A 121 13.92 -13.55 1.43
CA GLU A 121 14.82 -14.69 1.63
C GLU A 121 15.27 -15.28 0.28
N GLU A 122 14.31 -15.50 -0.63
CA GLU A 122 14.61 -15.99 -1.98
C GLU A 122 15.54 -15.04 -2.75
N MET A 123 15.26 -13.72 -2.69
CA MET A 123 16.01 -12.71 -3.43
C MET A 123 17.43 -12.49 -2.88
N THR A 124 17.61 -12.57 -1.56
CA THR A 124 18.88 -12.22 -0.90
C THR A 124 19.72 -13.44 -0.51
N GLY A 125 19.12 -14.64 -0.48
CA GLY A 125 19.72 -15.86 0.05
C GLY A 125 20.01 -15.81 1.58
N HIS A 126 19.47 -14.79 2.28
CA HIS A 126 19.64 -14.59 3.70
C HIS A 126 18.39 -15.07 4.45
N GLN A 127 18.56 -15.80 5.54
CA GLN A 127 17.47 -16.19 6.45
C GLN A 127 17.46 -15.29 7.67
N LEU A 128 16.26 -14.89 8.08
CA LEU A 128 16.04 -13.98 9.19
C LEU A 128 15.27 -14.67 10.31
N GLU A 129 15.82 -14.66 11.53
CA GLU A 129 15.09 -15.15 12.71
C GLU A 129 14.00 -14.16 13.11
N ILE A 130 12.74 -14.62 13.16
CA ILE A 130 11.60 -13.80 13.50
C ILE A 130 11.28 -13.96 14.99
N LEU A 131 11.45 -12.87 15.74
CA LEU A 131 11.06 -12.80 17.14
C LEU A 131 9.63 -12.23 17.24
N SER A 132 8.71 -13.06 17.71
CA SER A 132 7.33 -12.63 17.93
C SER A 132 7.25 -11.63 19.08
N SER A 133 6.64 -10.47 18.85
CA SER A 133 6.42 -9.45 19.88
C SER A 133 4.97 -9.01 19.92
N LYS A 134 4.34 -9.14 21.09
CA LYS A 134 2.98 -8.66 21.34
C LYS A 134 2.84 -7.14 21.23
N GLU A 135 3.94 -6.40 21.40
CA GLU A 135 3.97 -4.94 21.28
C GLU A 135 3.59 -4.45 19.87
N PHE A 136 3.87 -5.26 18.85
CA PHE A 136 3.54 -4.96 17.46
C PHE A 136 2.20 -5.56 17.00
N SER A 137 1.46 -6.24 17.89
CA SER A 137 0.12 -6.75 17.59
C SER A 137 -0.93 -5.68 17.83
N ARG A 138 -1.74 -5.39 16.83
CA ARG A 138 -2.83 -4.41 16.95
C ARG A 138 -4.06 -5.03 17.61
N ARG A 139 -4.69 -4.30 18.51
CA ARG A 139 -5.88 -4.75 19.26
C ARG A 139 -7.08 -5.05 18.34
N ASN A 140 -7.18 -4.31 17.23
CA ASN A 140 -8.21 -4.46 16.19
C ASN A 140 -7.51 -4.68 14.84
N GLU A 141 -6.94 -5.88 14.64
CA GLU A 141 -6.25 -6.21 13.39
C GLU A 141 -7.26 -6.43 12.27
N VAL A 142 -7.08 -5.74 11.17
CA VAL A 142 -7.79 -6.03 9.93
C VAL A 142 -7.01 -7.11 9.18
N TRP A 143 -7.60 -8.28 9.05
CA TRP A 143 -6.92 -9.46 8.52
C TRP A 143 -6.58 -9.36 7.03
N SER A 144 -7.44 -8.71 6.25
CA SER A 144 -7.19 -8.55 4.81
C SER A 144 -7.63 -7.17 4.34
N LEU A 145 -6.72 -6.48 3.67
CA LEU A 145 -6.95 -5.22 2.98
C LEU A 145 -6.41 -5.35 1.56
N VAL A 146 -7.28 -5.77 0.62
CA VAL A 146 -6.96 -5.92 -0.80
C VAL A 146 -8.05 -5.18 -1.59
N GLY A 147 -7.64 -4.30 -2.51
CA GLY A 147 -8.56 -3.44 -3.27
C GLY A 147 -9.09 -4.07 -4.55
N SER A 148 -10.32 -3.67 -4.99
CA SER A 148 -10.76 -3.85 -6.37
C SER A 148 -10.08 -2.83 -7.27
N THR A 149 -9.63 -3.28 -8.45
CA THR A 149 -9.03 -2.43 -9.49
C THR A 149 -10.04 -1.95 -10.54
N ASP A 150 -11.33 -2.27 -10.42
CA ASP A 150 -12.33 -2.04 -11.47
C ASP A 150 -12.42 -0.58 -11.92
N ARG A 151 -12.40 0.38 -10.99
CA ARG A 151 -12.39 1.81 -11.32
C ARG A 151 -11.00 2.30 -11.75
N LEU A 152 -9.96 1.75 -11.16
CA LEU A 152 -8.58 2.06 -11.52
C LEU A 152 -8.28 1.69 -12.98
N ASP A 153 -8.75 0.53 -13.43
CA ASP A 153 -8.56 0.04 -14.78
C ASP A 153 -9.16 0.97 -15.85
N GLN A 154 -10.27 1.67 -15.52
CA GLN A 154 -10.87 2.69 -16.39
C GLN A 154 -9.98 3.93 -16.57
N ILE A 155 -9.08 4.21 -15.61
CA ILE A 155 -8.17 5.35 -15.64
C ILE A 155 -6.85 4.96 -16.32
N THR A 156 -6.37 3.77 -16.02
CA THR A 156 -5.05 3.30 -16.46
C THR A 156 -5.07 2.62 -17.82
N ASP A 157 -6.26 2.50 -18.46
CA ASP A 157 -6.47 1.73 -19.69
C ASP A 157 -5.96 0.28 -19.52
N GLY A 158 -6.17 -0.30 -18.32
CA GLY A 158 -5.73 -1.64 -17.95
C GLY A 158 -4.24 -1.76 -17.60
N THR A 159 -3.48 -0.65 -17.58
CA THR A 159 -2.08 -0.68 -17.13
C THR A 159 -2.05 -0.97 -15.63
N LYS A 160 -1.35 -2.04 -15.25
CA LYS A 160 -1.17 -2.47 -13.86
C LYS A 160 0.08 -1.85 -13.23
N THR A 161 0.11 -1.82 -11.90
CA THR A 161 1.34 -1.53 -11.16
C THR A 161 2.41 -2.57 -11.48
N GLU A 162 3.67 -2.20 -11.23
CA GLU A 162 4.78 -3.15 -11.29
C GLU A 162 4.52 -4.33 -10.34
N PRO A 163 4.97 -5.56 -10.67
CA PRO A 163 4.94 -6.68 -9.73
C PRO A 163 5.60 -6.29 -8.41
N PHE A 164 5.00 -6.65 -7.28
CA PHE A 164 5.52 -6.29 -5.96
C PHE A 164 6.97 -6.76 -5.73
N ARG A 165 7.32 -7.92 -6.29
CA ARG A 165 8.72 -8.43 -6.31
C ARG A 165 9.69 -7.40 -6.90
N SER A 166 9.36 -6.81 -8.06
CA SER A 166 10.21 -5.82 -8.73
C SER A 166 10.36 -4.53 -7.90
N VAL A 167 9.33 -4.15 -7.15
CA VAL A 167 9.41 -3.02 -6.22
C VAL A 167 10.39 -3.33 -5.09
N LEU A 168 10.34 -4.55 -4.53
CA LEU A 168 11.28 -5.00 -3.49
C LEU A 168 12.73 -5.06 -4.02
N GLU A 169 12.94 -5.56 -5.26
CA GLU A 169 14.25 -5.57 -5.93
C GLU A 169 14.83 -4.15 -6.01
N THR A 170 14.05 -3.21 -6.53
CA THR A 170 14.46 -1.80 -6.61
C THR A 170 14.76 -1.21 -5.23
N MET A 171 13.98 -1.55 -4.21
CA MET A 171 14.24 -1.07 -2.84
C MET A 171 15.52 -1.66 -2.26
N LEU A 172 15.81 -2.97 -2.47
CA LEU A 172 17.05 -3.63 -2.02
C LEU A 172 18.29 -2.99 -2.64
N GLU A 173 18.26 -2.69 -3.95
CA GLU A 173 19.36 -2.07 -4.67
C GLU A 173 19.67 -0.64 -4.20
N ASN A 174 18.72 0.03 -3.54
CA ASN A 174 18.81 1.43 -3.15
C ASN A 174 18.80 1.63 -1.62
N VAL A 175 19.10 0.62 -0.83
CA VAL A 175 19.22 0.75 0.64
C VAL A 175 20.40 1.66 0.99
N GLY A 176 20.12 2.73 1.75
CA GLY A 176 21.13 3.66 2.22
C GLY A 176 21.40 4.88 1.33
N GLN A 177 20.55 5.07 0.30
CA GLN A 177 20.55 6.30 -0.50
C GLN A 177 19.66 7.39 0.14
#